data_693f52718fd4b43dcf6f4e9fde53d585
#
_entry.id   693f52718fd4b43dcf6f4e9fde53d585
#
_cell.length_a   1.000
_cell.length_b   1.000
_cell.length_c   1.000
_cell.angle_alpha   90.00
_cell.angle_beta   90.00
_cell.angle_gamma   90.00
#
_symmetry.space_group_name_H-M   'P 1'
#
loop_
_entity.id
_entity.type
_entity.pdbx_description
1 polymer ?
#
loop_
_entity_poly.entity_id
_entity_poly.type
_entity_poly.pdbx_seq_one_letter_code
_entity_poly.pdbx_strand_id
1 'polypeptide(L)'
;MSTAPTGTVTLVFTDIQGSTALWEHLGDGFKALLDQHNTLFRAAIEGFGGYEVKTEGDAFMVAFQDAASAVAMCLAMQERLQAAEWPETLDDEAVAEFAGTTEDGCFRGLRVRMGVHTGTPDCQPDPLTGRMDYFGRMVNRAARVGGVGHGGQLVVSEATWE
;
A
#
# COMPACT_ATOMS: atom_id res chain seq x y z
N MET A 1 16.89 2.09 -10.69
CA MET A 1 15.55 2.56 -11.09
C MET A 1 14.84 1.48 -11.88
N SER A 2 13.64 1.10 -11.47
CA SER A 2 12.91 0.09 -12.23
C SER A 2 12.27 0.68 -13.47
N THR A 3 12.22 -0.15 -14.52
CA THR A 3 11.52 0.19 -15.76
C THR A 3 10.02 -0.02 -15.54
N ALA A 4 9.20 0.86 -16.11
CA ALA A 4 7.75 0.72 -16.00
C ALA A 4 7.28 -0.60 -16.62
N PRO A 5 6.52 -1.43 -15.89
CA PRO A 5 5.96 -2.66 -16.42
C PRO A 5 4.99 -2.41 -17.57
N THR A 6 4.97 -3.34 -18.52
CA THR A 6 4.08 -3.28 -19.69
C THR A 6 3.45 -4.65 -19.95
N GLY A 7 2.40 -4.67 -20.77
CA GLY A 7 1.67 -5.91 -21.09
C GLY A 7 0.86 -6.40 -19.89
N THR A 8 1.03 -7.66 -19.55
CA THR A 8 0.42 -8.21 -18.34
C THR A 8 1.21 -7.75 -17.13
N VAL A 9 0.55 -7.06 -16.22
CA VAL A 9 1.18 -6.49 -15.03
C VAL A 9 0.39 -6.86 -13.79
N THR A 10 1.06 -6.78 -12.65
CA THR A 10 0.42 -6.92 -11.34
C THR A 10 0.41 -5.56 -10.66
N LEU A 11 -0.76 -5.10 -10.26
CA LEU A 11 -0.95 -3.83 -9.57
C LEU A 11 -1.21 -4.06 -8.09
N VAL A 12 -0.56 -3.23 -7.27
CA VAL A 12 -0.76 -3.20 -5.82
C VAL A 12 -1.38 -1.86 -5.47
N PHE A 13 -2.49 -1.89 -4.74
CA PHE A 13 -3.10 -0.71 -4.14
C PHE A 13 -3.02 -0.82 -2.63
N THR A 14 -2.56 0.24 -1.99
CA THR A 14 -2.46 0.29 -0.52
C THR A 14 -3.05 1.57 0.02
N ASP A 15 -3.59 1.52 1.23
CA ASP A 15 -3.96 2.71 1.98
C ASP A 15 -3.90 2.43 3.49
N ILE A 16 -3.81 3.50 4.27
CA ILE A 16 -3.79 3.39 5.73
C ILE A 16 -5.23 3.33 6.24
N GLN A 17 -5.54 2.30 7.02
CA GLN A 17 -6.85 2.17 7.64
C GLN A 17 -7.11 3.35 8.57
N GLY A 18 -8.26 4.00 8.40
CA GLY A 18 -8.69 5.08 9.28
C GLY A 18 -7.85 6.36 9.18
N SER A 19 -7.21 6.62 8.05
CA SER A 19 -6.32 7.78 7.88
C SER A 19 -7.00 9.10 8.20
N THR A 20 -8.26 9.29 7.80
CA THR A 20 -9.02 10.51 8.09
C THR A 20 -9.16 10.72 9.60
N ALA A 21 -9.54 9.67 10.33
CA ALA A 21 -9.67 9.74 11.79
C ALA A 21 -8.32 9.99 12.46
N LEU A 22 -7.26 9.40 11.95
CA LEU A 22 -5.90 9.61 12.46
C LEU A 22 -5.45 11.05 12.24
N TRP A 23 -5.73 11.64 11.08
CA TRP A 23 -5.46 13.06 10.83
C TRP A 23 -6.21 13.96 11.82
N GLU A 24 -7.50 13.70 12.03
CA GLU A 24 -8.33 14.50 12.91
C GLU A 24 -7.85 14.43 14.36
N HIS A 25 -7.43 13.24 14.80
CA HIS A 25 -7.00 13.05 16.19
C HIS A 25 -5.56 13.49 16.46
N LEU A 26 -4.64 13.18 15.54
CA LEU A 26 -3.20 13.39 15.74
C LEU A 26 -2.68 14.69 15.12
N GLY A 27 -3.41 15.28 14.17
CA GLY A 27 -2.99 16.52 13.52
C GLY A 27 -1.60 16.40 12.90
N ASP A 28 -0.71 17.32 13.22
CA ASP A 28 0.67 17.33 12.69
C ASP A 28 1.46 16.08 13.05
N GLY A 29 1.07 15.39 14.12
CA GLY A 29 1.69 14.11 14.50
C GLY A 29 1.48 13.03 13.45
N PHE A 30 0.35 13.05 12.74
CA PHE A 30 0.10 12.10 11.67
C PHE A 30 1.03 12.30 10.48
N LYS A 31 1.42 13.53 10.21
CA LYS A 31 2.34 13.81 9.10
C LYS A 31 3.67 13.08 9.28
N ALA A 32 4.22 13.05 10.48
CA ALA A 32 5.45 12.32 10.78
C ALA A 32 5.27 10.81 10.58
N LEU A 33 4.09 10.29 10.96
CA LEU A 33 3.76 8.87 10.75
C LEU A 33 3.62 8.54 9.28
N LEU A 34 3.00 9.43 8.52
CA LEU A 34 2.86 9.26 7.07
C LEU A 34 4.23 9.28 6.39
N ASP A 35 5.11 10.16 6.81
CA ASP A 35 6.48 10.21 6.27
C ASP A 35 7.24 8.91 6.55
N GLN A 36 7.10 8.36 7.76
CA GLN A 36 7.69 7.08 8.13
C GLN A 36 7.12 5.95 7.27
N HIS A 37 5.81 5.90 7.12
CA HIS A 37 5.12 4.93 6.25
C HIS A 37 5.62 5.02 4.81
N ASN A 38 5.69 6.23 4.25
CA ASN A 38 6.13 6.42 2.87
C ASN A 38 7.59 6.01 2.67
N THR A 39 8.45 6.29 3.64
CA THR A 39 9.85 5.88 3.58
C THR A 39 9.99 4.36 3.55
N LEU A 40 9.24 3.67 4.40
CA LEU A 40 9.23 2.21 4.44
C LEU A 40 8.74 1.63 3.11
N PHE A 41 7.64 2.19 2.57
CA PHE A 41 7.07 1.72 1.31
C PHE A 41 8.02 1.91 0.13
N ARG A 42 8.62 3.08 0.01
CA ARG A 42 9.54 3.34 -1.10
C ARG A 42 10.77 2.45 -1.06
N ALA A 43 11.28 2.17 0.13
CA ALA A 43 12.38 1.22 0.28
C ALA A 43 11.97 -0.19 -0.16
N ALA A 44 10.76 -0.62 0.19
CA ALA A 44 10.25 -1.92 -0.21
C ALA A 44 9.99 -2.00 -1.72
N ILE A 45 9.39 -0.96 -2.30
CA ILE A 45 9.14 -0.89 -3.74
C ILE A 45 10.46 -1.05 -4.50
N GLU A 46 11.48 -0.30 -4.12
CA GLU A 46 12.78 -0.38 -4.75
C GLU A 46 13.43 -1.75 -4.57
N GLY A 47 13.37 -2.29 -3.36
CA GLY A 47 13.98 -3.58 -3.03
C GLY A 47 13.38 -4.76 -3.76
N PHE A 48 12.10 -4.70 -4.14
CA PHE A 48 11.40 -5.77 -4.83
C PHE A 48 11.17 -5.50 -6.32
N GLY A 49 11.75 -4.43 -6.84
CA GLY A 49 11.65 -4.12 -8.27
C GLY A 49 10.31 -3.57 -8.72
N GLY A 50 9.56 -2.97 -7.81
CA GLY A 50 8.29 -2.33 -8.13
C GLY A 50 8.45 -0.98 -8.80
N TYR A 51 7.40 -0.52 -9.46
CA TYR A 51 7.33 0.79 -10.07
C TYR A 51 6.24 1.59 -9.37
N GLU A 52 6.63 2.66 -8.68
CA GLU A 52 5.66 3.55 -8.04
C GLU A 52 4.95 4.35 -9.13
N VAL A 53 3.68 4.03 -9.37
CA VAL A 53 2.87 4.70 -10.40
C VAL A 53 2.49 6.09 -9.90
N LYS A 54 1.87 6.14 -8.75
CA LYS A 54 1.47 7.39 -8.10
C LYS A 54 1.17 7.16 -6.62
N THR A 55 1.20 8.26 -5.89
CA THR A 55 0.85 8.29 -4.46
C THR A 55 -0.15 9.42 -4.26
N GLU A 56 -1.31 9.10 -3.70
CA GLU A 56 -2.36 10.07 -3.40
C GLU A 56 -2.63 10.04 -1.90
N GLY A 57 -2.20 11.09 -1.18
CA GLY A 57 -2.30 11.10 0.28
C GLY A 57 -1.52 9.95 0.91
N ASP A 58 -2.23 9.02 1.52
CA ASP A 58 -1.66 7.83 2.15
C ASP A 58 -1.71 6.58 1.25
N ALA A 59 -2.26 6.70 0.05
CA ALA A 59 -2.49 5.57 -0.85
C ALA A 59 -1.36 5.46 -1.88
N PHE A 60 -0.85 4.24 -2.04
CA PHE A 60 0.12 3.91 -3.09
C PHE A 60 -0.51 3.06 -4.18
N MET A 61 -0.15 3.36 -5.42
CA MET A 61 -0.38 2.49 -6.57
C MET A 61 0.97 2.09 -7.12
N VAL A 62 1.25 0.78 -7.12
CA VAL A 62 2.54 0.23 -7.52
C VAL A 62 2.32 -0.83 -8.59
N ALA A 63 3.16 -0.83 -9.62
CA ALA A 63 3.09 -1.81 -10.69
C ALA A 63 4.30 -2.73 -10.66
N PHE A 64 4.06 -4.00 -10.92
CA PHE A 64 5.08 -5.03 -11.03
C PHE A 64 4.92 -5.81 -12.33
N GLN A 65 6.03 -6.20 -12.92
CA GLN A 65 5.99 -7.12 -14.06
C GLN A 65 5.70 -8.54 -13.60
N ASP A 66 6.04 -8.88 -12.38
CA ASP A 66 5.94 -10.22 -11.81
C ASP A 66 5.05 -10.23 -10.57
N ALA A 67 4.03 -11.10 -10.59
CA ALA A 67 3.09 -11.22 -9.47
C ALA A 67 3.75 -11.69 -8.17
N ALA A 68 4.73 -12.60 -8.27
CA ALA A 68 5.42 -13.10 -7.09
C ALA A 68 6.16 -11.99 -6.35
N SER A 69 6.82 -11.08 -7.10
CA SER A 69 7.51 -9.93 -6.52
C SER A 69 6.54 -8.97 -5.85
N ALA A 70 5.36 -8.77 -6.44
CA ALA A 70 4.32 -7.91 -5.85
C ALA A 70 3.85 -8.45 -4.50
N VAL A 71 3.54 -9.74 -4.44
CA VAL A 71 3.08 -10.39 -3.20
C VAL A 71 4.20 -10.39 -2.16
N ALA A 72 5.43 -10.68 -2.58
CA ALA A 72 6.59 -10.67 -1.68
C ALA A 72 6.81 -9.30 -1.05
N MET A 73 6.66 -8.23 -1.86
CA MET A 73 6.75 -6.85 -1.32
C MET A 73 5.68 -6.59 -0.27
N CYS A 74 4.44 -6.98 -0.56
CA CYS A 74 3.33 -6.76 0.37
C CYS A 74 3.56 -7.49 1.71
N LEU A 75 3.99 -8.74 1.66
CA LEU A 75 4.29 -9.52 2.85
C LEU A 75 5.43 -8.89 3.64
N ALA A 76 6.51 -8.50 2.96
CA ALA A 76 7.64 -7.84 3.60
C ALA A 76 7.22 -6.50 4.24
N MET A 77 6.35 -5.74 3.58
CA MET A 77 5.84 -4.50 4.14
C MET A 77 5.00 -4.71 5.39
N GLN A 78 4.14 -5.73 5.42
CA GLN A 78 3.36 -6.03 6.62
C GLN A 78 4.28 -6.38 7.79
N GLU A 79 5.35 -7.13 7.53
CA GLU A 79 6.34 -7.45 8.55
C GLU A 79 7.10 -6.21 9.04
N ARG A 80 7.49 -5.34 8.10
CA ARG A 80 8.23 -4.10 8.42
C ARG A 80 7.37 -3.11 9.20
N LEU A 81 6.09 -3.00 8.86
CA LEU A 81 5.14 -2.16 9.60
C LEU A 81 4.98 -2.67 11.03
N GLN A 82 4.93 -3.99 11.20
CA GLN A 82 4.81 -4.61 12.51
C GLN A 82 6.07 -4.41 13.37
N ALA A 83 7.24 -4.45 12.74
CA ALA A 83 8.53 -4.34 13.41
C ALA A 83 9.00 -2.89 13.64
N ALA A 84 8.41 -1.92 12.95
CA ALA A 84 8.81 -0.52 13.05
C ALA A 84 8.52 0.05 14.43
N GLU A 85 9.27 1.06 14.82
CA GLU A 85 9.03 1.80 16.04
C GLU A 85 7.96 2.88 15.80
N TRP A 86 6.83 2.75 16.48
CA TRP A 86 5.74 3.70 16.38
C TRP A 86 5.59 4.47 17.69
N PRO A 87 5.21 5.77 17.64
CA PRO A 87 4.98 6.52 18.86
C PRO A 87 3.80 5.97 19.66
N GLU A 88 3.87 6.11 20.99
CA GLU A 88 2.83 5.66 21.92
C GLU A 88 1.48 6.32 21.66
N THR A 89 1.45 7.47 20.99
CA THR A 89 0.20 8.13 20.63
C THR A 89 -0.71 7.27 19.75
N LEU A 90 -0.14 6.30 19.04
CA LEU A 90 -0.93 5.33 18.26
C LEU A 90 -1.64 4.29 19.15
N ASP A 91 -1.21 4.13 20.40
CA ASP A 91 -1.86 3.23 21.35
C ASP A 91 -2.98 3.93 22.14
N ASP A 92 -3.28 5.19 21.81
CA ASP A 92 -4.39 5.94 22.42
C ASP A 92 -5.72 5.27 22.08
N GLU A 93 -6.59 5.15 23.08
CA GLU A 93 -7.92 4.57 22.95
C GLU A 93 -8.76 5.21 21.84
N ALA A 94 -8.58 6.51 21.62
CA ALA A 94 -9.31 7.25 20.61
C ALA A 94 -9.05 6.76 19.17
N VAL A 95 -7.91 6.11 18.93
CA VAL A 95 -7.54 5.57 17.62
C VAL A 95 -7.38 4.04 17.63
N ALA A 96 -7.74 3.40 18.72
CA ALA A 96 -7.55 1.95 18.91
C ALA A 96 -8.23 1.10 17.84
N GLU A 97 -9.32 1.59 17.26
CA GLU A 97 -10.03 0.90 16.18
C GLU A 97 -9.21 0.86 14.88
N PHE A 98 -8.31 1.82 14.68
CA PHE A 98 -7.61 2.02 13.41
C PHE A 98 -6.11 1.74 13.49
N ALA A 99 -5.51 1.80 14.67
CA ALA A 99 -4.06 1.73 14.82
C ALA A 99 -3.68 1.22 16.20
N GLY A 100 -2.37 1.08 16.42
CA GLY A 100 -1.82 0.72 17.70
C GLY A 100 -1.70 -0.79 17.90
N THR A 101 -1.29 -1.17 19.11
CA THR A 101 -1.04 -2.56 19.46
C THR A 101 -2.33 -3.25 19.87
N THR A 102 -2.66 -4.36 19.23
CA THR A 102 -3.83 -5.18 19.60
C THR A 102 -3.52 -6.00 20.85
N GLU A 103 -4.56 -6.46 21.54
CA GLU A 103 -4.42 -7.26 22.77
C GLU A 103 -3.59 -8.54 22.56
N ASP A 104 -3.75 -9.17 21.39
CA ASP A 104 -3.00 -10.37 21.03
C ASP A 104 -1.59 -10.08 20.49
N GLY A 105 -1.25 -8.81 20.31
CA GLY A 105 0.05 -8.39 19.77
C GLY A 105 0.24 -8.66 18.29
N CYS A 106 -0.80 -9.06 17.57
CA CYS A 106 -0.71 -9.36 16.14
C CYS A 106 -0.47 -8.12 15.28
N PHE A 107 -0.99 -6.96 15.70
CA PHE A 107 -0.83 -5.71 14.96
C PHE A 107 -0.25 -4.64 15.86
N ARG A 108 0.60 -3.80 15.27
CA ARG A 108 1.23 -2.66 15.92
C ARG A 108 1.30 -1.50 14.93
N GLY A 109 1.17 -0.28 15.46
CA GLY A 109 1.32 0.93 14.66
C GLY A 109 0.22 1.13 13.63
N LEU A 110 0.58 1.69 12.50
CA LEU A 110 -0.35 1.92 11.39
C LEU A 110 -0.76 0.58 10.76
N ARG A 111 -2.04 0.48 10.42
CA ARG A 111 -2.58 -0.70 9.74
C ARG A 111 -2.85 -0.36 8.29
N VAL A 112 -2.21 -1.07 7.38
CA VAL A 112 -2.28 -0.80 5.95
C VAL A 112 -3.05 -1.91 5.25
N ARG A 113 -4.06 -1.50 4.48
CA ARG A 113 -4.78 -2.43 3.59
C ARG A 113 -3.98 -2.55 2.31
N MET A 114 -3.84 -3.77 1.80
CA MET A 114 -3.14 -4.05 0.55
C MET A 114 -3.98 -4.96 -0.31
N GLY A 115 -4.11 -4.61 -1.59
CA GLY A 115 -4.79 -5.44 -2.57
C GLY A 115 -3.93 -5.61 -3.81
N VAL A 116 -3.94 -6.82 -4.38
CA VAL A 116 -3.12 -7.19 -5.54
C VAL A 116 -4.00 -7.82 -6.61
N HIS A 117 -3.87 -7.34 -7.82
CA HIS A 117 -4.60 -7.86 -8.97
C HIS A 117 -3.73 -7.87 -10.22
N THR A 118 -3.88 -8.88 -11.04
CA THR A 118 -3.08 -9.07 -12.26
C THR A 118 -3.97 -9.00 -13.49
N GLY A 119 -3.51 -8.33 -14.52
CA GLY A 119 -4.21 -8.24 -15.79
C GLY A 119 -3.43 -7.43 -16.81
N THR A 120 -4.07 -7.07 -17.90
CA THR A 120 -3.46 -6.32 -19.00
C THR A 120 -4.16 -4.96 -19.14
N PRO A 121 -3.62 -3.90 -18.52
CA PRO A 121 -4.21 -2.56 -18.62
C PRO A 121 -3.72 -1.86 -19.89
N ASP A 122 -4.40 -0.77 -20.24
CA ASP A 122 -3.84 0.23 -21.14
C ASP A 122 -2.85 1.07 -20.34
N CYS A 123 -1.72 1.42 -20.93
CA CYS A 123 -0.73 2.25 -20.26
C CYS A 123 -0.19 3.34 -21.19
N GLN A 124 0.09 4.51 -20.60
CA GLN A 124 0.74 5.61 -21.29
C GLN A 124 1.37 6.54 -20.25
N PRO A 125 2.44 7.26 -20.63
CA PRO A 125 3.03 8.24 -19.72
C PRO A 125 2.05 9.37 -19.39
N ASP A 126 2.03 9.76 -18.13
CA ASP A 126 1.27 10.92 -17.68
C ASP A 126 1.93 12.19 -18.26
N PRO A 127 1.18 13.06 -18.95
CA PRO A 127 1.79 14.25 -19.59
C PRO A 127 2.36 15.27 -18.60
N LEU A 128 1.93 15.25 -17.36
CA LEU A 128 2.43 16.17 -16.34
C LEU A 128 3.65 15.63 -15.61
N THR A 129 3.66 14.37 -15.26
CA THR A 129 4.72 13.78 -14.45
C THR A 129 5.76 13.02 -15.27
N GLY A 130 5.41 12.61 -16.49
CA GLY A 130 6.23 11.72 -17.32
C GLY A 130 6.26 10.27 -16.83
N ARG A 131 5.59 9.97 -15.72
CA ARG A 131 5.50 8.63 -15.18
C ARG A 131 4.47 7.80 -15.93
N MET A 132 4.73 6.49 -16.07
CA MET A 132 3.75 5.59 -16.67
C MET A 132 2.50 5.54 -15.79
N ASP A 133 1.33 5.64 -16.41
CA ASP A 133 0.05 5.42 -15.73
C ASP A 133 -0.72 4.29 -16.43
N TYR A 134 -1.68 3.73 -15.72
CA TYR A 134 -2.39 2.52 -16.13
C TYR A 134 -3.89 2.75 -16.05
N PHE A 135 -4.62 2.24 -17.05
CA PHE A 135 -6.05 2.49 -17.21
C PHE A 135 -6.80 1.22 -17.58
N GLY A 136 -8.08 1.21 -17.31
CA GLY A 136 -8.99 0.19 -17.76
C GLY A 136 -9.64 -0.60 -16.63
N ARG A 137 -10.41 -1.61 -17.02
CA ARG A 137 -11.20 -2.41 -16.08
C ARG A 137 -10.34 -3.12 -15.03
N MET A 138 -9.15 -3.62 -15.45
CA MET A 138 -8.29 -4.33 -14.51
C MET A 138 -7.77 -3.39 -13.42
N VAL A 139 -7.53 -2.11 -13.75
CA VAL A 139 -7.09 -1.11 -12.78
C VAL A 139 -8.21 -0.83 -11.78
N ASN A 140 -9.44 -0.65 -12.27
CA ASN A 140 -10.61 -0.44 -11.41
C ASN A 140 -10.85 -1.65 -10.50
N ARG A 141 -10.65 -2.85 -11.03
CA ARG A 141 -10.78 -4.09 -10.25
C ARG A 141 -9.69 -4.19 -9.18
N ALA A 142 -8.45 -3.84 -9.54
CA ALA A 142 -7.34 -3.82 -8.60
C ALA A 142 -7.63 -2.87 -7.42
N ALA A 143 -8.15 -1.69 -7.69
CA ALA A 143 -8.53 -0.73 -6.66
C ALA A 143 -9.62 -1.30 -5.75
N ARG A 144 -10.61 -2.00 -6.31
CA ARG A 144 -11.67 -2.64 -5.52
C ARG A 144 -11.13 -3.79 -4.66
N VAL A 145 -10.20 -4.57 -5.19
CA VAL A 145 -9.53 -5.62 -4.40
C VAL A 145 -8.84 -5.01 -3.19
N GLY A 146 -8.17 -3.86 -3.38
CA GLY A 146 -7.54 -3.12 -2.28
C GLY A 146 -8.52 -2.66 -1.21
N GLY A 147 -9.76 -2.38 -1.60
CA GLY A 147 -10.81 -1.90 -0.68
C GLY A 147 -11.56 -2.99 0.07
N VAL A 148 -11.37 -4.26 -0.28
CA VAL A 148 -12.11 -5.38 0.33
C VAL A 148 -11.56 -5.76 1.70
N GLY A 149 -10.25 -5.66 1.88
CA GLY A 149 -9.60 -6.08 3.12
C GLY A 149 -9.67 -5.05 4.24
N HIS A 150 -9.12 -5.43 5.36
CA HIS A 150 -8.93 -4.56 6.52
C HIS A 150 -7.45 -4.22 6.69
N GLY A 151 -7.16 -3.22 7.51
CA GLY A 151 -5.78 -2.84 7.82
C GLY A 151 -4.99 -4.02 8.38
N GLY A 152 -3.79 -4.20 7.87
CA GLY A 152 -2.95 -5.35 8.21
C GLY A 152 -3.19 -6.58 7.34
N GLN A 153 -4.18 -6.55 6.47
CA GLN A 153 -4.48 -7.66 5.55
C GLN A 153 -3.94 -7.43 4.16
N LEU A 154 -3.58 -8.51 3.51
CA LEU A 154 -3.24 -8.56 2.09
C LEU A 154 -4.30 -9.40 1.38
N VAL A 155 -4.99 -8.80 0.42
CA VAL A 155 -6.01 -9.49 -0.38
C VAL A 155 -5.47 -9.64 -1.80
N VAL A 156 -5.48 -10.85 -2.31
CA VAL A 156 -5.06 -11.14 -3.69
C VAL A 156 -6.25 -11.67 -4.49
N SER A 157 -6.36 -11.23 -5.75
CA SER A 157 -7.38 -11.75 -6.63
C SER A 157 -6.97 -13.14 -7.15
N GLU A 158 -7.95 -13.88 -7.64
CA GLU A 158 -7.70 -15.20 -8.28
C GLU A 158 -6.70 -15.06 -9.43
N ALA A 159 -6.84 -14.01 -10.25
CA ALA A 159 -5.93 -13.75 -11.38
C ALA A 159 -4.47 -13.59 -10.94
N THR A 160 -4.21 -13.08 -9.74
CA THR A 160 -2.87 -12.96 -9.17
C THR A 160 -2.37 -14.31 -8.65
N TRP A 161 -3.26 -15.07 -8.04
CA TRP A 161 -2.92 -16.36 -7.44
C TRP A 161 -2.50 -17.40 -8.49
N GLU A 162 -3.12 -17.35 -9.64
CA GLU A 162 -2.76 -18.20 -10.77
C GLU A 162 -1.41 -17.81 -11.39
#